data_5536517956e14c4e7be30202a270f788
#
_entry.id   5536517956e14c4e7be30202a270f788
#
_cell.length_a   1.000
_cell.length_b   1.000
_cell.length_c   1.000
_cell.angle_alpha   90.00
_cell.angle_beta   90.00
_cell.angle_gamma   90.00
#
_symmetry.space_group_name_H-M   'P 1'
#
loop_
_entity.id
_entity.type
_entity.pdbx_description
1 polymer ?
#
loop_
_entity_poly.entity_id
_entity_poly.type
_entity_poly.pdbx_seq_one_letter_code
_entity_poly.pdbx_strand_id
1 'polypeptide(L)'
;MGLTVYLSNTDIEVLTGSGNGRSVSVKRVYSKQMPEGSFLNGVITDPDGLVAALTEMWNTFKLPKKGIRLVINTSQISVRVLDMPIMNQSKTDTYLQREFEERSGERKRLLGFYVIGRDTKKKTMKVCTELANVDFIDNYVQVFEGAGISIKEINSGIGVSVNFLKKLKFAATTNSVVMLKDGMTVTAIYFVKGDYFYSTTARTFNNAGTLEYAGEISNTISQIVQFSKSEKVEDNISDIYLAGMTSDDAVNVYRAVSMNQTDEIKVFNLVGMRGVKYKNKNDSINSLFYPTAGLMELTDHQNLLKLYGKGKVIDNTAKIKRLKLAIPYAVVVLIMTGITIYRGVTLSSDKDKLKVLETYNNNPELRQKVITYDTVSEKVEYISDHVNALRLLDSSIDSYPMPVYEINEVIQTAAVGLGNVSIDNYNSSTGVLGVTARFVEVDMINTFIDRLSAQDCFYAVNYTGYSEISSSGEWVANLECILADSAGR
;
A
#
# COMPACT_ATOMS: atom_id res chain seq x y z
N MET A 1 6.99 -28.89 -10.50
CA MET A 1 7.61 -28.29 -9.32
C MET A 1 7.75 -26.80 -9.59
N GLY A 2 7.16 -25.94 -8.77
CA GLY A 2 7.26 -24.50 -8.90
C GLY A 2 8.45 -23.96 -8.12
N LEU A 3 9.02 -22.86 -8.59
CA LEU A 3 10.03 -22.08 -7.89
C LEU A 3 9.50 -20.65 -7.76
N THR A 4 9.43 -20.16 -6.53
CA THR A 4 9.00 -18.80 -6.21
C THR A 4 10.15 -18.02 -5.62
N VAL A 5 10.31 -16.78 -6.06
CA VAL A 5 11.28 -15.82 -5.55
C VAL A 5 10.51 -14.68 -4.91
N TYR A 6 10.94 -14.26 -3.76
CA TYR A 6 10.48 -13.06 -3.08
C TYR A 6 11.69 -12.20 -2.71
N LEU A 7 11.60 -10.93 -3.00
CA LEU A 7 12.62 -9.95 -2.63
C LEU A 7 12.07 -9.07 -1.51
N SER A 8 12.64 -9.21 -0.32
CA SER A 8 12.38 -8.31 0.79
C SER A 8 13.48 -7.25 0.90
N ASN A 9 13.31 -6.27 1.80
CA ASN A 9 14.35 -5.27 2.04
C ASN A 9 15.64 -5.87 2.65
N THR A 10 15.54 -7.05 3.26
CA THR A 10 16.65 -7.70 3.98
C THR A 10 17.16 -8.95 3.31
N ASP A 11 16.31 -9.65 2.55
CA ASP A 11 16.61 -10.99 2.07
C ASP A 11 16.08 -11.26 0.67
N ILE A 12 16.80 -12.13 -0.05
CA ILE A 12 16.33 -12.81 -1.25
C ILE A 12 15.86 -14.20 -0.82
N GLU A 13 14.58 -14.45 -0.88
CA GLU A 13 13.98 -15.71 -0.49
C GLU A 13 13.55 -16.52 -1.72
N VAL A 14 13.96 -17.77 -1.79
CA VAL A 14 13.63 -18.69 -2.87
C VAL A 14 13.03 -19.98 -2.31
N LEU A 15 11.80 -20.26 -2.69
CA LEU A 15 11.10 -21.49 -2.30
C LEU A 15 10.91 -22.42 -3.50
N THR A 16 11.14 -23.70 -3.25
CA THR A 16 10.75 -24.75 -4.19
C THR A 16 9.60 -25.57 -3.61
N GLY A 17 8.59 -25.81 -4.41
CA GLY A 17 7.41 -26.51 -3.93
C GLY A 17 6.37 -26.75 -5.01
N SER A 18 5.15 -26.96 -4.58
CA SER A 18 3.99 -27.07 -5.44
C SER A 18 2.76 -26.49 -4.74
N GLY A 19 1.93 -25.79 -5.50
CA GLY A 19 0.64 -25.32 -5.05
C GLY A 19 -0.45 -25.77 -6.00
N ASN A 20 -1.57 -26.20 -5.46
CA ASN A 20 -2.81 -26.44 -6.19
C ASN A 20 -3.92 -25.58 -5.57
N GLY A 21 -5.13 -25.61 -6.10
CA GLY A 21 -6.23 -24.80 -5.60
C GLY A 21 -6.67 -25.10 -4.15
N ARG A 22 -6.04 -26.03 -3.44
CA ARG A 22 -6.45 -26.47 -2.09
C ARG A 22 -5.29 -26.62 -1.11
N SER A 23 -4.06 -26.67 -1.57
CA SER A 23 -2.89 -26.87 -0.71
C SER A 23 -1.60 -26.36 -1.34
N VAL A 24 -0.65 -26.03 -0.47
CA VAL A 24 0.73 -25.70 -0.84
C VAL A 24 1.68 -26.60 -0.06
N SER A 25 2.68 -27.15 -0.77
CA SER A 25 3.72 -27.95 -0.17
C SER A 25 5.08 -27.36 -0.52
N VAL A 26 5.77 -26.85 0.49
CA VAL A 26 7.13 -26.30 0.40
C VAL A 26 8.14 -27.42 0.62
N LYS A 27 9.05 -27.62 -0.33
CA LYS A 27 10.06 -28.67 -0.27
C LYS A 27 11.39 -28.17 0.28
N ARG A 28 11.84 -27.02 -0.17
CA ARG A 28 13.09 -26.38 0.26
C ARG A 28 12.93 -24.88 0.28
N VAL A 29 13.61 -24.27 1.21
CA VAL A 29 13.74 -22.81 1.39
C VAL A 29 15.21 -22.46 1.25
N TYR A 30 15.50 -21.41 0.51
CA TYR A 30 16.81 -20.83 0.37
C TYR A 30 16.70 -19.34 0.66
N SER A 31 17.59 -18.81 1.47
CA SER A 31 17.67 -17.39 1.76
C SER A 31 19.09 -16.89 1.55
N LYS A 32 19.21 -15.67 1.09
CA LYS A 32 20.46 -14.92 0.99
C LYS A 32 20.17 -13.48 1.39
N GLN A 33 21.04 -12.90 2.18
CA GLN A 33 20.93 -11.50 2.57
C GLN A 33 20.94 -10.60 1.32
N MET A 34 20.03 -9.63 1.31
CA MET A 34 19.98 -8.60 0.27
C MET A 34 21.23 -7.72 0.35
N PRO A 35 21.92 -7.43 -0.76
CA PRO A 35 23.01 -6.49 -0.74
C PRO A 35 22.55 -5.11 -0.23
N GLU A 36 23.35 -4.49 0.61
CA GLU A 36 23.02 -3.20 1.20
C GLU A 36 22.81 -2.14 0.11
N GLY A 37 21.75 -1.37 0.24
CA GLY A 37 21.40 -0.32 -0.72
C GLY A 37 20.88 -0.79 -2.08
N SER A 38 20.76 -2.10 -2.34
CA SER A 38 20.33 -2.59 -3.67
C SER A 38 18.82 -2.68 -3.84
N PHE A 39 18.07 -2.68 -2.74
CA PHE A 39 16.62 -2.85 -2.77
C PHE A 39 15.94 -2.10 -1.64
N LEU A 40 14.92 -1.30 -1.95
CA LEU A 40 14.18 -0.53 -0.96
C LEU A 40 12.68 -0.48 -1.30
N ASN A 41 11.86 -1.05 -0.42
CA ASN A 41 10.38 -1.03 -0.54
C ASN A 41 9.86 -1.46 -1.92
N GLY A 42 10.45 -2.49 -2.48
CA GLY A 42 10.09 -3.01 -3.80
C GLY A 42 10.72 -2.25 -4.97
N VAL A 43 11.62 -1.31 -4.74
CA VAL A 43 12.35 -0.61 -5.80
C VAL A 43 13.80 -1.10 -5.84
N ILE A 44 14.26 -1.49 -7.03
CA ILE A 44 15.66 -1.86 -7.26
C ILE A 44 16.47 -0.57 -7.36
N THR A 45 17.42 -0.36 -6.46
CA THR A 45 18.25 0.84 -6.33
C THR A 45 19.67 0.62 -6.84
N ASP A 46 20.19 -0.62 -6.74
CA ASP A 46 21.43 -1.07 -7.36
C ASP A 46 21.17 -2.36 -8.17
N PRO A 47 20.91 -2.24 -9.48
CA PRO A 47 20.67 -3.38 -10.35
C PRO A 47 21.87 -4.34 -10.43
N ASP A 48 23.09 -3.82 -10.49
CA ASP A 48 24.31 -4.62 -10.67
C ASP A 48 24.61 -5.46 -9.42
N GLY A 49 24.49 -4.87 -8.23
CA GLY A 49 24.61 -5.56 -6.96
C GLY A 49 23.58 -6.68 -6.81
N LEU A 50 22.34 -6.43 -7.23
CA LEU A 50 21.28 -7.44 -7.19
C LEU A 50 21.51 -8.55 -8.22
N VAL A 51 21.97 -8.25 -9.43
CA VAL A 51 22.37 -9.25 -10.45
C VAL A 51 23.47 -10.15 -9.91
N ALA A 52 24.51 -9.58 -9.28
CA ALA A 52 25.59 -10.34 -8.69
C ALA A 52 25.09 -11.28 -7.57
N ALA A 53 24.25 -10.78 -6.66
CA ALA A 53 23.68 -11.56 -5.56
C ALA A 53 22.79 -12.72 -6.05
N LEU A 54 21.94 -12.46 -7.06
CA LEU A 54 21.11 -13.48 -7.69
C LEU A 54 21.97 -14.54 -8.38
N THR A 55 22.99 -14.13 -9.14
CA THR A 55 23.90 -15.02 -9.85
C THR A 55 24.63 -15.94 -8.87
N GLU A 56 25.17 -15.39 -7.79
CA GLU A 56 25.85 -16.16 -6.74
C GLU A 56 24.90 -17.16 -6.07
N MET A 57 23.69 -16.72 -5.70
CA MET A 57 22.67 -17.58 -5.07
C MET A 57 22.29 -18.76 -5.97
N TRP A 58 22.04 -18.50 -7.27
CA TRP A 58 21.68 -19.52 -8.24
C TRP A 58 22.79 -20.53 -8.47
N ASN A 59 24.04 -20.07 -8.50
CA ASN A 59 25.21 -20.95 -8.65
C ASN A 59 25.46 -21.77 -7.39
N THR A 60 25.37 -21.18 -6.21
CA THR A 60 25.60 -21.84 -4.91
C THR A 60 24.57 -22.96 -4.68
N PHE A 61 23.30 -22.68 -4.89
CA PHE A 61 22.22 -23.64 -4.61
C PHE A 61 21.80 -24.46 -5.84
N LYS A 62 22.44 -24.24 -7.00
CA LYS A 62 22.15 -24.92 -8.28
C LYS A 62 20.66 -24.84 -8.63
N LEU A 63 20.09 -23.65 -8.55
CA LEU A 63 18.67 -23.42 -8.76
C LEU A 63 18.31 -23.46 -10.26
N PRO A 64 17.08 -23.90 -10.61
CA PRO A 64 16.59 -23.82 -11.99
C PRO A 64 16.54 -22.38 -12.49
N LYS A 65 17.04 -22.14 -13.71
CA LYS A 65 17.07 -20.79 -14.32
C LYS A 65 15.81 -20.45 -15.11
N LYS A 66 14.80 -21.34 -15.17
CA LYS A 66 13.57 -21.13 -15.95
C LYS A 66 12.33 -21.46 -15.13
N GLY A 67 11.23 -20.85 -15.48
CA GLY A 67 9.94 -21.14 -14.88
C GLY A 67 9.72 -20.52 -13.51
N ILE A 68 10.36 -19.39 -13.25
CA ILE A 68 10.40 -18.72 -11.96
C ILE A 68 9.18 -17.81 -11.79
N ARG A 69 8.57 -17.87 -10.63
CA ARG A 69 7.50 -16.96 -10.18
C ARG A 69 8.10 -15.94 -9.25
N LEU A 70 8.03 -14.68 -9.62
CA LEU A 70 8.47 -13.54 -8.81
C LEU A 70 7.27 -12.91 -8.11
N VAL A 71 7.37 -12.72 -6.80
CA VAL A 71 6.41 -11.98 -6.01
C VAL A 71 7.04 -10.64 -5.60
N ILE A 72 6.32 -9.56 -5.85
CA ILE A 72 6.76 -8.19 -5.55
C ILE A 72 5.75 -7.55 -4.60
N ASN A 73 6.18 -7.23 -3.38
CA ASN A 73 5.38 -6.48 -2.41
C ASN A 73 5.84 -5.03 -2.36
N THR A 74 5.02 -4.11 -2.89
CA THR A 74 5.39 -2.69 -3.03
C THR A 74 4.17 -1.81 -3.23
N SER A 75 4.27 -0.57 -2.80
CA SER A 75 3.28 0.49 -3.10
C SER A 75 3.30 0.96 -4.57
N GLN A 76 4.33 0.60 -5.35
CA GLN A 76 4.39 0.90 -6.79
C GLN A 76 3.35 0.11 -7.61
N ILE A 77 2.78 -0.94 -7.03
CA ILE A 77 1.64 -1.66 -7.60
C ILE A 77 0.38 -1.19 -6.86
N SER A 78 -0.39 -0.33 -7.50
CA SER A 78 -1.64 0.19 -6.92
C SER A 78 -2.75 -0.85 -7.03
N VAL A 79 -3.42 -1.13 -5.92
CA VAL A 79 -4.55 -2.07 -5.84
C VAL A 79 -5.84 -1.31 -5.58
N ARG A 80 -6.89 -1.61 -6.37
CA ARG A 80 -8.22 -1.00 -6.20
C ARG A 80 -9.32 -2.04 -6.38
N VAL A 81 -10.40 -1.88 -5.62
CA VAL A 81 -11.61 -2.67 -5.76
C VAL A 81 -12.67 -1.82 -6.46
N LEU A 82 -13.29 -2.38 -7.48
CA LEU A 82 -14.34 -1.74 -8.27
C LEU A 82 -15.58 -2.61 -8.29
N ASP A 83 -16.75 -1.98 -8.12
CA ASP A 83 -18.04 -2.60 -8.40
C ASP A 83 -18.43 -2.33 -9.85
N MET A 84 -18.76 -3.40 -10.57
CA MET A 84 -19.11 -3.30 -11.99
C MET A 84 -20.17 -4.33 -12.38
N PRO A 85 -20.87 -4.15 -13.49
CA PRO A 85 -21.83 -5.15 -13.99
C PRO A 85 -21.15 -6.49 -14.30
N ILE A 86 -21.87 -7.60 -14.12
CA ILE A 86 -21.35 -8.92 -14.52
C ILE A 86 -21.17 -8.96 -16.03
N MET A 87 -19.95 -9.21 -16.45
CA MET A 87 -19.61 -9.37 -17.86
C MET A 87 -18.55 -10.46 -18.05
N ASN A 88 -18.35 -10.87 -19.31
CA ASN A 88 -17.30 -11.82 -19.64
C ASN A 88 -15.92 -11.15 -19.57
N GLN A 89 -14.88 -11.96 -19.56
CA GLN A 89 -13.50 -11.54 -19.33
C GLN A 89 -13.00 -10.50 -20.33
N SER A 90 -13.30 -10.67 -21.63
CA SER A 90 -12.89 -9.71 -22.67
C SER A 90 -13.56 -8.34 -22.50
N LYS A 91 -14.84 -8.32 -22.15
CA LYS A 91 -15.56 -7.07 -21.87
C LYS A 91 -15.05 -6.41 -20.58
N THR A 92 -14.71 -7.21 -19.58
CA THR A 92 -14.09 -6.72 -18.35
C THR A 92 -12.76 -6.04 -18.64
N ASP A 93 -11.87 -6.67 -19.44
CA ASP A 93 -10.62 -6.07 -19.88
C ASP A 93 -10.85 -4.71 -20.54
N THR A 94 -11.75 -4.64 -21.52
CA THR A 94 -12.05 -3.41 -22.26
C THR A 94 -12.62 -2.32 -21.34
N TYR A 95 -13.52 -2.70 -20.43
CA TYR A 95 -14.12 -1.76 -19.48
C TYR A 95 -13.07 -1.17 -18.55
N LEU A 96 -12.23 -2.01 -17.95
CA LEU A 96 -11.19 -1.59 -17.03
C LEU A 96 -10.13 -0.75 -17.73
N GLN A 97 -9.72 -1.09 -18.96
CA GLN A 97 -8.80 -0.26 -19.74
C GLN A 97 -9.35 1.14 -19.90
N ARG A 98 -10.59 1.32 -20.34
CA ARG A 98 -11.22 2.65 -20.47
C ARG A 98 -11.25 3.42 -19.15
N GLU A 99 -11.69 2.76 -18.07
CA GLU A 99 -11.77 3.40 -16.74
C GLU A 99 -10.43 3.95 -16.25
N PHE A 100 -9.32 3.27 -16.62
CA PHE A 100 -7.98 3.66 -16.20
C PHE A 100 -7.21 4.48 -17.24
N GLU A 101 -7.53 4.40 -18.52
CA GLU A 101 -6.93 5.25 -19.57
C GLU A 101 -7.32 6.70 -19.40
N GLU A 102 -8.58 6.99 -19.08
CA GLU A 102 -9.08 8.36 -18.83
C GLU A 102 -8.36 9.07 -17.68
N ARG A 103 -7.73 8.29 -16.77
CA ARG A 103 -7.06 8.81 -15.57
C ARG A 103 -5.54 8.73 -15.62
N SER A 104 -4.94 8.17 -16.68
CA SER A 104 -3.55 7.71 -16.57
C SER A 104 -2.50 8.59 -17.24
N GLY A 105 -2.85 9.63 -17.97
CA GLY A 105 -1.85 10.42 -18.70
C GLY A 105 -0.96 9.56 -19.63
N GLU A 106 0.19 10.06 -20.03
CA GLU A 106 1.07 9.43 -21.04
C GLU A 106 1.81 8.15 -20.59
N ARG A 107 1.79 7.78 -19.30
CA ARG A 107 2.57 6.64 -18.82
C ARG A 107 1.89 5.32 -19.13
N LYS A 108 2.57 4.45 -19.86
CA LYS A 108 2.10 3.08 -20.14
C LYS A 108 2.00 2.28 -18.83
N ARG A 109 0.80 1.80 -18.53
CA ARG A 109 0.53 1.00 -17.31
C ARG A 109 0.09 -0.41 -17.70
N LEU A 110 0.45 -1.35 -16.83
CA LEU A 110 -0.03 -2.72 -16.86
C LEU A 110 -1.21 -2.82 -15.91
N LEU A 111 -2.32 -3.31 -16.40
CA LEU A 111 -3.54 -3.49 -15.63
C LEU A 111 -3.85 -4.98 -15.50
N GLY A 112 -3.60 -5.52 -14.31
CA GLY A 112 -4.04 -6.85 -13.90
C GLY A 112 -5.39 -6.78 -13.19
N PHE A 113 -6.15 -7.89 -13.21
CA PHE A 113 -7.38 -7.95 -12.42
C PHE A 113 -7.80 -9.39 -12.07
N TYR A 114 -8.63 -9.50 -11.04
CA TYR A 114 -9.31 -10.73 -10.66
C TYR A 114 -10.67 -10.45 -10.01
N VAL A 115 -11.61 -11.38 -10.21
CA VAL A 115 -12.96 -11.26 -9.65
C VAL A 115 -12.94 -11.73 -8.21
N ILE A 116 -13.29 -10.84 -7.28
CA ILE A 116 -13.39 -11.14 -5.85
C ILE A 116 -14.71 -11.82 -5.53
N GLY A 117 -15.81 -11.30 -6.05
CA GLY A 117 -17.15 -11.77 -5.77
C GLY A 117 -18.12 -11.46 -6.89
N ARG A 118 -19.23 -12.18 -6.92
CA ARG A 118 -20.35 -11.95 -7.86
C ARG A 118 -21.66 -11.96 -7.10
N ASP A 119 -22.44 -10.89 -7.25
CA ASP A 119 -23.82 -10.82 -6.80
C ASP A 119 -24.75 -11.03 -8.00
N THR A 120 -25.25 -12.25 -8.13
CA THR A 120 -26.15 -12.62 -9.24
C THR A 120 -27.51 -11.95 -9.16
N LYS A 121 -27.96 -11.59 -7.93
CA LYS A 121 -29.23 -10.89 -7.72
C LYS A 121 -29.17 -9.45 -8.20
N LYS A 122 -28.10 -8.74 -7.84
CA LYS A 122 -27.85 -7.36 -8.28
C LYS A 122 -27.23 -7.28 -9.68
N LYS A 123 -26.84 -8.41 -10.29
CA LYS A 123 -26.10 -8.48 -11.55
C LYS A 123 -24.79 -7.67 -11.53
N THR A 124 -24.14 -7.59 -10.37
CA THR A 124 -22.87 -6.90 -10.15
C THR A 124 -21.76 -7.87 -9.76
N MET A 125 -20.53 -7.48 -10.05
CA MET A 125 -19.34 -8.20 -9.57
C MET A 125 -18.35 -7.21 -8.98
N LYS A 126 -17.62 -7.65 -7.96
CA LYS A 126 -16.47 -6.94 -7.39
C LYS A 126 -15.20 -7.44 -8.04
N VAL A 127 -14.42 -6.52 -8.56
CA VAL A 127 -13.17 -6.80 -9.24
C VAL A 127 -12.04 -6.07 -8.52
N CYS A 128 -10.98 -6.80 -8.17
CA CYS A 128 -9.76 -6.21 -7.69
C CYS A 128 -8.84 -5.97 -8.89
N THR A 129 -8.36 -4.76 -9.04
CA THR A 129 -7.43 -4.34 -10.09
C THR A 129 -6.07 -4.03 -9.51
N GLU A 130 -5.03 -4.38 -10.25
CA GLU A 130 -3.63 -4.13 -9.94
C GLU A 130 -3.00 -3.34 -11.07
N LEU A 131 -2.47 -2.15 -10.77
CA LEU A 131 -1.81 -1.30 -11.75
C LEU A 131 -0.34 -1.16 -11.41
N ALA A 132 0.51 -1.41 -12.42
CA ALA A 132 1.95 -1.21 -12.34
C ALA A 132 2.46 -0.40 -13.54
N ASN A 133 3.49 0.40 -13.35
CA ASN A 133 4.16 1.04 -14.48
C ASN A 133 4.98 0.01 -15.27
N VAL A 134 4.99 0.13 -16.60
CA VAL A 134 5.77 -0.75 -17.49
C VAL A 134 7.25 -0.71 -17.12
N ASP A 135 7.82 0.48 -16.93
CA ASP A 135 9.24 0.66 -16.62
C ASP A 135 9.62 0.02 -15.27
N PHE A 136 8.71 0.06 -14.31
CA PHE A 136 8.90 -0.60 -13.03
C PHE A 136 9.05 -2.12 -13.19
N ILE A 137 8.20 -2.76 -13.99
CA ILE A 137 8.29 -4.20 -14.26
C ILE A 137 9.47 -4.54 -15.15
N ASP A 138 9.81 -3.66 -16.11
CA ASP A 138 10.98 -3.81 -16.99
C ASP A 138 12.29 -3.91 -16.20
N ASN A 139 12.47 -3.08 -15.16
CA ASN A 139 13.64 -3.13 -14.28
C ASN A 139 13.84 -4.52 -13.65
N TYR A 140 12.78 -5.15 -13.18
CA TYR A 140 12.85 -6.52 -12.65
C TYR A 140 13.21 -7.54 -13.73
N VAL A 141 12.60 -7.41 -14.90
CA VAL A 141 12.90 -8.31 -16.03
C VAL A 141 14.38 -8.20 -16.41
N GLN A 142 14.92 -6.99 -16.55
CA GLN A 142 16.30 -6.75 -16.90
C GLN A 142 17.29 -7.32 -15.88
N VAL A 143 17.03 -7.13 -14.59
CA VAL A 143 17.89 -7.66 -13.51
C VAL A 143 17.93 -9.18 -13.52
N PHE A 144 16.77 -9.84 -13.64
CA PHE A 144 16.73 -11.29 -13.68
C PHE A 144 17.34 -11.85 -14.97
N GLU A 145 17.13 -11.22 -16.11
CA GLU A 145 17.79 -11.54 -17.39
C GLU A 145 19.30 -11.37 -17.29
N GLY A 146 19.78 -10.29 -16.65
CA GLY A 146 21.19 -10.04 -16.36
C GLY A 146 21.84 -11.17 -15.54
N ALA A 147 21.11 -11.76 -14.61
CA ALA A 147 21.55 -12.94 -13.86
C ALA A 147 21.38 -14.27 -14.65
N GLY A 148 20.91 -14.23 -15.88
CA GLY A 148 20.60 -15.41 -16.70
C GLY A 148 19.39 -16.20 -16.23
N ILE A 149 18.46 -15.55 -15.53
CA ILE A 149 17.27 -16.13 -14.93
C ILE A 149 16.03 -15.73 -15.74
N SER A 150 15.24 -16.71 -16.16
CA SER A 150 14.01 -16.48 -16.93
C SER A 150 12.79 -16.52 -16.03
N ILE A 151 12.16 -15.38 -15.82
CA ILE A 151 10.90 -15.27 -15.06
C ILE A 151 9.76 -15.79 -15.95
N LYS A 152 8.84 -16.54 -15.34
CA LYS A 152 7.59 -17.00 -15.96
C LYS A 152 6.40 -16.14 -15.57
N GLU A 153 6.40 -15.69 -14.32
CA GLU A 153 5.28 -14.94 -13.74
C GLU A 153 5.83 -13.83 -12.83
N ILE A 154 5.24 -12.64 -12.91
CA ILE A 154 5.42 -11.55 -11.94
C ILE A 154 4.06 -11.25 -11.34
N ASN A 155 3.98 -11.29 -10.02
CA ASN A 155 2.73 -11.17 -9.29
C ASN A 155 2.89 -10.18 -8.13
N SER A 156 1.82 -9.45 -7.81
CA SER A 156 1.81 -8.56 -6.65
C SER A 156 1.72 -9.33 -5.33
N GLY A 157 2.31 -8.79 -4.27
CA GLY A 157 2.22 -9.36 -2.91
C GLY A 157 0.77 -9.44 -2.42
N ILE A 158 -0.04 -8.42 -2.69
CA ILE A 158 -1.47 -8.41 -2.33
C ILE A 158 -2.23 -9.46 -3.15
N GLY A 159 -2.02 -9.52 -4.46
CA GLY A 159 -2.71 -10.48 -5.34
C GLY A 159 -2.43 -11.94 -4.98
N VAL A 160 -1.17 -12.29 -4.71
CA VAL A 160 -0.84 -13.66 -4.27
C VAL A 160 -1.44 -13.97 -2.91
N SER A 161 -1.43 -12.99 -1.98
CA SER A 161 -1.97 -13.16 -0.64
C SER A 161 -3.47 -13.40 -0.65
N VAL A 162 -4.22 -12.57 -1.38
CA VAL A 162 -5.68 -12.70 -1.51
C VAL A 162 -6.05 -14.02 -2.18
N ASN A 163 -5.40 -14.38 -3.30
CA ASN A 163 -5.66 -15.63 -4.01
C ASN A 163 -5.35 -16.85 -3.12
N PHE A 164 -4.23 -16.81 -2.39
CA PHE A 164 -3.80 -17.88 -1.50
C PHE A 164 -4.78 -18.10 -0.35
N LEU A 165 -5.12 -17.03 0.39
CA LEU A 165 -6.04 -17.09 1.52
C LEU A 165 -7.44 -17.52 1.09
N LYS A 166 -7.94 -17.00 -0.03
CA LYS A 166 -9.25 -17.36 -0.58
C LYS A 166 -9.32 -18.82 -1.04
N LYS A 167 -8.33 -19.32 -1.75
CA LYS A 167 -8.27 -20.72 -2.21
C LYS A 167 -8.20 -21.72 -1.05
N LEU A 168 -7.49 -21.36 0.03
CA LEU A 168 -7.43 -22.17 1.24
C LEU A 168 -8.67 -22.00 2.15
N LYS A 169 -9.63 -21.16 1.77
CA LYS A 169 -10.82 -20.82 2.57
C LYS A 169 -10.46 -20.37 3.99
N PHE A 170 -9.41 -19.54 4.07
CA PHE A 170 -8.93 -18.99 5.33
C PHE A 170 -9.98 -18.01 5.88
N ALA A 171 -10.27 -18.10 7.19
CA ALA A 171 -11.22 -17.23 7.89
C ALA A 171 -12.58 -17.06 7.16
N ALA A 172 -13.09 -18.13 6.53
CA ALA A 172 -14.28 -18.07 5.67
C ALA A 172 -15.59 -17.72 6.41
N THR A 173 -15.59 -17.77 7.74
CA THR A 173 -16.79 -17.53 8.58
C THR A 173 -16.71 -16.27 9.41
N THR A 174 -15.55 -15.61 9.46
CA THR A 174 -15.30 -14.45 10.31
C THR A 174 -14.84 -13.24 9.52
N ASN A 175 -15.08 -12.05 10.05
CA ASN A 175 -14.45 -10.83 9.58
C ASN A 175 -13.07 -10.74 10.20
N SER A 176 -12.04 -10.77 9.39
CA SER A 176 -10.66 -10.91 9.85
C SER A 176 -9.70 -10.01 9.14
N VAL A 177 -8.63 -9.62 9.84
CA VAL A 177 -7.51 -8.89 9.29
C VAL A 177 -6.26 -9.76 9.32
N VAL A 178 -5.57 -9.86 8.19
CA VAL A 178 -4.26 -10.51 8.10
C VAL A 178 -3.21 -9.42 7.97
N MET A 179 -2.31 -9.35 8.96
CA MET A 179 -1.21 -8.39 9.03
C MET A 179 0.08 -9.09 8.59
N LEU A 180 0.66 -8.62 7.51
CA LEU A 180 1.86 -9.20 6.91
C LEU A 180 3.01 -8.20 7.05
N LYS A 181 3.95 -8.50 7.96
CA LYS A 181 5.16 -7.69 8.16
C LYS A 181 6.20 -8.02 7.11
N ASP A 182 6.79 -6.98 6.54
CA ASP A 182 7.92 -7.05 5.61
C ASP A 182 8.88 -5.89 5.88
N GLY A 183 9.96 -6.17 6.57
CA GLY A 183 10.90 -5.14 7.04
C GLY A 183 10.22 -4.10 7.92
N MET A 184 10.24 -2.84 7.47
CA MET A 184 9.60 -1.70 8.14
C MET A 184 8.19 -1.42 7.62
N THR A 185 7.59 -2.31 6.85
CA THR A 185 6.22 -2.16 6.37
C THR A 185 5.34 -3.28 6.88
N VAL A 186 4.08 -2.96 7.09
CA VAL A 186 3.04 -3.94 7.43
C VAL A 186 1.88 -3.74 6.48
N THR A 187 1.58 -4.78 5.72
CA THR A 187 0.40 -4.83 4.85
C THR A 187 -0.73 -5.49 5.61
N ALA A 188 -1.82 -4.76 5.80
CA ALA A 188 -3.04 -5.27 6.40
C ALA A 188 -4.05 -5.60 5.30
N ILE A 189 -4.57 -6.82 5.31
CA ILE A 189 -5.57 -7.30 4.35
C ILE A 189 -6.84 -7.67 5.12
N TYR A 190 -7.92 -6.97 4.85
CA TYR A 190 -9.21 -7.17 5.50
C TYR A 190 -10.11 -8.08 4.65
N PHE A 191 -10.65 -9.10 5.31
CA PHE A 191 -11.61 -10.06 4.76
C PHE A 191 -12.93 -9.99 5.50
N VAL A 192 -14.02 -9.97 4.74
CA VAL A 192 -15.38 -10.08 5.24
C VAL A 192 -15.89 -11.48 4.90
N LYS A 193 -16.02 -12.34 5.90
CA LYS A 193 -16.46 -13.74 5.73
C LYS A 193 -15.67 -14.49 4.63
N GLY A 194 -14.35 -14.26 4.62
CA GLY A 194 -13.41 -14.89 3.67
C GLY A 194 -13.32 -14.24 2.29
N ASP A 195 -14.12 -13.23 2.00
CA ASP A 195 -13.99 -12.45 0.80
C ASP A 195 -13.13 -11.21 1.04
N TYR A 196 -12.19 -10.95 0.14
CA TYR A 196 -11.34 -9.78 0.21
C TYR A 196 -12.17 -8.50 0.13
N PHE A 197 -11.94 -7.59 1.05
CA PHE A 197 -12.67 -6.34 1.13
C PHE A 197 -11.79 -5.11 0.92
N TYR A 198 -10.64 -5.05 1.63
CA TYR A 198 -9.76 -3.90 1.60
C TYR A 198 -8.33 -4.31 1.97
N SER A 199 -7.36 -3.52 1.54
CA SER A 199 -5.99 -3.63 2.05
C SER A 199 -5.33 -2.27 2.14
N THR A 200 -4.46 -2.13 3.12
CA THR A 200 -3.61 -0.95 3.32
C THR A 200 -2.20 -1.37 3.71
N THR A 201 -1.23 -0.53 3.45
CA THR A 201 0.15 -0.75 3.86
C THR A 201 0.59 0.44 4.69
N ALA A 202 1.03 0.18 5.90
CA ALA A 202 1.58 1.15 6.84
C ALA A 202 3.09 0.97 6.96
N ARG A 203 3.83 2.05 7.17
CA ARG A 203 5.23 2.01 7.56
C ARG A 203 5.31 2.02 9.08
N THR A 204 6.15 1.17 9.63
CA THR A 204 6.49 1.16 11.07
C THR A 204 7.82 1.85 11.29
N PHE A 205 7.94 2.57 12.38
CA PHE A 205 9.12 3.35 12.74
C PHE A 205 9.85 2.74 13.95
N ASN A 206 9.09 2.03 14.79
CA ASN A 206 9.62 1.38 15.98
C ASN A 206 10.06 -0.06 15.70
N ASN A 207 11.00 -0.54 16.50
CA ASN A 207 11.53 -1.90 16.36
C ASN A 207 10.49 -2.94 16.82
N ALA A 208 10.41 -4.04 16.10
CA ALA A 208 9.62 -5.20 16.51
C ALA A 208 10.03 -5.65 17.94
N GLY A 209 9.08 -6.14 18.71
CA GLY A 209 9.25 -6.53 20.12
C GLY A 209 8.94 -5.41 21.12
N THR A 210 8.82 -4.16 20.67
CA THR A 210 8.53 -3.02 21.57
C THR A 210 7.04 -2.75 21.70
N LEU A 211 6.63 -2.06 22.76
CA LEU A 211 5.24 -1.64 22.97
C LEU A 211 4.83 -0.56 21.97
N GLU A 212 5.75 0.31 21.61
CA GLU A 212 5.56 1.36 20.61
C GLU A 212 5.25 0.76 19.23
N TYR A 213 5.98 -0.29 18.85
CA TYR A 213 5.68 -1.05 17.64
C TYR A 213 4.27 -1.66 17.68
N ALA A 214 3.90 -2.26 18.81
CA ALA A 214 2.56 -2.81 18.97
C ALA A 214 1.47 -1.73 18.91
N GLY A 215 1.75 -0.53 19.38
CA GLY A 215 0.90 0.65 19.24
C GLY A 215 0.68 1.05 17.77
N GLU A 216 1.74 1.08 16.96
CA GLU A 216 1.64 1.36 15.52
C GLU A 216 0.77 0.32 14.79
N ILE A 217 0.93 -0.95 15.13
CA ILE A 217 0.09 -2.03 14.60
C ILE A 217 -1.38 -1.85 15.02
N SER A 218 -1.61 -1.56 16.32
CA SER A 218 -2.95 -1.31 16.86
C SER A 218 -3.62 -0.11 16.20
N ASN A 219 -2.90 0.96 15.91
CA ASN A 219 -3.40 2.12 15.17
C ASN A 219 -3.84 1.74 13.75
N THR A 220 -3.05 0.93 13.03
CA THR A 220 -3.43 0.42 11.71
C THR A 220 -4.70 -0.43 11.77
N ILE A 221 -4.85 -1.26 12.80
CA ILE A 221 -6.06 -2.06 13.03
C ILE A 221 -7.25 -1.14 13.31
N SER A 222 -7.06 -0.12 14.15
CA SER A 222 -8.11 0.86 14.47
C SER A 222 -8.62 1.59 13.23
N GLN A 223 -7.73 1.97 12.31
CA GLN A 223 -8.11 2.57 11.02
C GLN A 223 -8.97 1.61 10.19
N ILE A 224 -8.63 0.31 10.16
CA ILE A 224 -9.43 -0.69 9.43
C ILE A 224 -10.81 -0.89 10.10
N VAL A 225 -10.87 -0.91 11.44
CA VAL A 225 -12.12 -0.98 12.19
C VAL A 225 -13.00 0.24 11.87
N GLN A 226 -12.45 1.43 11.88
CA GLN A 226 -13.18 2.66 11.51
C GLN A 226 -13.65 2.61 10.05
N PHE A 227 -12.79 2.19 9.14
CA PHE A 227 -13.16 1.99 7.73
C PHE A 227 -14.29 0.97 7.58
N SER A 228 -14.22 -0.17 8.26
CA SER A 228 -15.28 -1.19 8.24
C SER A 228 -16.62 -0.62 8.72
N LYS A 229 -16.62 0.20 9.78
CA LYS A 229 -17.81 0.89 10.27
C LYS A 229 -18.35 1.92 9.28
N SER A 230 -17.49 2.68 8.63
CA SER A 230 -17.89 3.67 7.62
C SER A 230 -18.54 3.02 6.39
N GLU A 231 -18.05 1.85 5.99
CA GLU A 231 -18.61 1.04 4.91
C GLU A 231 -19.84 0.20 5.33
N LYS A 232 -20.28 0.35 6.57
CA LYS A 232 -21.47 -0.33 7.14
C LYS A 232 -21.41 -1.85 7.02
N VAL A 233 -20.24 -2.43 7.24
CA VAL A 233 -20.09 -3.89 7.32
C VAL A 233 -20.84 -4.39 8.56
N GLU A 234 -21.73 -5.37 8.38
CA GLU A 234 -22.69 -5.78 9.41
C GLU A 234 -22.03 -6.35 10.68
N ASP A 235 -20.98 -7.16 10.52
CA ASP A 235 -20.32 -7.80 11.65
C ASP A 235 -18.97 -7.12 11.94
N ASN A 236 -18.61 -7.00 13.21
CA ASN A 236 -17.32 -6.46 13.63
C ASN A 236 -16.16 -7.39 13.27
N ILE A 237 -14.94 -6.84 13.22
CA ILE A 237 -13.73 -7.63 13.07
C ILE A 237 -13.51 -8.43 14.35
N SER A 238 -13.43 -9.77 14.22
CA SER A 238 -13.26 -10.68 15.36
C SER A 238 -11.85 -11.23 15.48
N ASP A 239 -11.15 -11.40 14.36
CA ASP A 239 -9.86 -12.10 14.33
C ASP A 239 -8.80 -11.29 13.61
N ILE A 240 -7.60 -11.23 14.20
CA ILE A 240 -6.40 -10.64 13.61
C ILE A 240 -5.35 -11.73 13.54
N TYR A 241 -4.77 -11.92 12.36
CA TYR A 241 -3.71 -12.88 12.11
C TYR A 241 -2.42 -12.14 11.76
N LEU A 242 -1.34 -12.41 12.50
CA LEU A 242 -0.04 -11.77 12.34
C LEU A 242 0.94 -12.73 11.66
N ALA A 243 1.57 -12.29 10.57
CA ALA A 243 2.66 -12.99 9.90
C ALA A 243 3.90 -12.10 9.79
N GLY A 244 5.10 -12.68 9.90
CA GLY A 244 6.37 -11.96 9.97
C GLY A 244 6.64 -11.36 11.36
N MET A 245 5.88 -11.75 12.38
CA MET A 245 5.97 -11.23 13.75
C MET A 245 6.27 -12.35 14.74
N THR A 246 6.89 -12.00 15.85
CA THR A 246 7.19 -12.94 16.94
C THR A 246 5.95 -13.22 17.81
N SER A 247 6.04 -14.23 18.68
CA SER A 247 4.97 -14.49 19.67
C SER A 247 4.84 -13.34 20.68
N ASP A 248 5.94 -12.68 21.03
CA ASP A 248 5.94 -11.54 21.93
C ASP A 248 5.28 -10.31 21.27
N ASP A 249 5.53 -10.09 19.97
CA ASP A 249 4.80 -9.08 19.20
C ASP A 249 3.29 -9.34 19.26
N ALA A 250 2.86 -10.59 19.08
CA ALA A 250 1.44 -10.92 19.12
C ALA A 250 0.79 -10.64 20.48
N VAL A 251 1.49 -10.90 21.58
CA VAL A 251 1.02 -10.58 22.93
C VAL A 251 0.91 -9.06 23.12
N ASN A 252 1.94 -8.32 22.69
CA ASN A 252 1.94 -6.86 22.81
C ASN A 252 0.88 -6.21 21.94
N VAL A 253 0.69 -6.69 20.71
CA VAL A 253 -0.38 -6.23 19.80
C VAL A 253 -1.76 -6.55 20.41
N TYR A 254 -1.96 -7.74 20.96
CA TYR A 254 -3.21 -8.07 21.64
C TYR A 254 -3.53 -7.08 22.77
N ARG A 255 -2.52 -6.76 23.62
CA ARG A 255 -2.69 -5.78 24.71
C ARG A 255 -3.07 -4.39 24.15
N ALA A 256 -2.31 -3.92 23.15
CA ALA A 256 -2.53 -2.61 22.56
C ALA A 256 -3.92 -2.51 21.87
N VAL A 257 -4.35 -3.57 21.19
CA VAL A 257 -5.69 -3.64 20.56
C VAL A 257 -6.79 -3.65 21.62
N SER A 258 -6.63 -4.45 22.68
CA SER A 258 -7.62 -4.56 23.77
C SER A 258 -7.79 -3.26 24.57
N MET A 259 -6.77 -2.39 24.60
CA MET A 259 -6.87 -1.06 25.21
C MET A 259 -7.62 -0.07 24.31
N ASN A 260 -7.50 -0.21 23.00
CA ASN A 260 -8.01 0.77 22.02
C ASN A 260 -9.37 0.38 21.41
N GLN A 261 -9.85 -0.86 21.62
CA GLN A 261 -11.09 -1.37 21.03
C GLN A 261 -12.05 -1.84 22.13
N THR A 262 -13.32 -1.49 21.96
CA THR A 262 -14.41 -1.94 22.84
C THR A 262 -14.88 -3.36 22.52
N ASP A 263 -14.65 -3.80 21.29
CA ASP A 263 -15.07 -5.13 20.82
C ASP A 263 -13.98 -6.17 21.16
N GLU A 264 -14.40 -7.40 21.49
CA GLU A 264 -13.46 -8.50 21.73
C GLU A 264 -12.83 -8.95 20.42
N ILE A 265 -11.57 -8.55 20.20
CA ILE A 265 -10.78 -8.94 19.03
C ILE A 265 -9.70 -9.94 19.46
N LYS A 266 -9.66 -11.08 18.78
CA LYS A 266 -8.65 -12.11 19.01
C LYS A 266 -7.44 -11.89 18.09
N VAL A 267 -6.24 -11.99 18.67
CA VAL A 267 -4.98 -11.84 17.92
C VAL A 267 -4.24 -13.18 17.90
N PHE A 268 -3.91 -13.64 16.71
CA PHE A 268 -3.22 -14.91 16.48
C PHE A 268 -1.93 -14.70 15.74
N ASN A 269 -0.87 -15.37 16.15
CA ASN A 269 0.32 -15.49 15.33
C ASN A 269 0.11 -16.61 14.29
N LEU A 270 0.36 -16.31 13.03
CA LEU A 270 0.14 -17.23 11.91
C LEU A 270 1.29 -18.25 11.79
N VAL A 271 1.41 -19.14 12.78
CA VAL A 271 2.48 -20.14 12.82
C VAL A 271 2.21 -21.30 11.88
N GLY A 272 0.94 -21.65 11.66
CA GLY A 272 0.51 -22.73 10.79
C GLY A 272 -0.81 -22.42 10.09
N MET A 273 -1.04 -23.04 8.96
CA MET A 273 -2.26 -22.90 8.18
C MET A 273 -2.68 -24.24 7.57
N ARG A 274 -3.99 -24.52 7.66
CA ARG A 274 -4.56 -25.73 7.01
C ARG A 274 -4.31 -25.68 5.51
N GLY A 275 -3.79 -26.77 4.97
CA GLY A 275 -3.44 -26.86 3.53
C GLY A 275 -2.02 -26.40 3.21
N VAL A 276 -1.24 -25.90 4.17
CA VAL A 276 0.17 -25.55 4.00
C VAL A 276 1.05 -26.57 4.70
N LYS A 277 2.04 -27.11 4.00
CA LYS A 277 3.00 -28.08 4.52
C LYS A 277 4.42 -27.70 4.16
N TYR A 278 5.30 -27.68 5.16
CA TYR A 278 6.73 -27.51 5.00
C TYR A 278 7.42 -28.86 5.23
N LYS A 279 8.39 -29.20 4.38
CA LYS A 279 9.20 -30.41 4.55
C LYS A 279 10.13 -30.27 5.75
N ASN A 280 10.72 -29.10 5.94
CA ASN A 280 11.51 -28.75 7.10
C ASN A 280 10.58 -28.20 8.20
N LYS A 281 10.66 -28.75 9.40
CA LYS A 281 9.82 -28.37 10.55
C LYS A 281 10.16 -26.98 11.14
N ASN A 282 11.35 -26.45 10.83
CA ASN A 282 11.78 -25.13 11.28
C ASN A 282 11.22 -24.01 10.40
N ASP A 283 10.75 -24.33 9.19
CA ASP A 283 10.13 -23.35 8.30
C ASP A 283 8.65 -23.16 8.66
N SER A 284 8.16 -21.95 8.59
CA SER A 284 6.76 -21.63 8.91
C SER A 284 6.16 -20.62 7.95
N ILE A 285 4.84 -20.62 7.86
CA ILE A 285 4.09 -19.61 7.09
C ILE A 285 4.27 -18.19 7.69
N ASN A 286 4.57 -18.10 8.99
CA ASN A 286 4.79 -16.84 9.67
C ASN A 286 5.94 -16.05 9.03
N SER A 287 7.08 -16.68 8.79
CA SER A 287 8.26 -16.03 8.20
C SER A 287 8.27 -16.03 6.67
N LEU A 288 7.56 -16.96 6.02
CA LEU A 288 7.67 -17.23 4.58
C LEU A 288 6.33 -17.03 3.86
N PHE A 289 5.52 -16.07 4.31
CA PHE A 289 4.16 -15.91 3.79
C PHE A 289 4.13 -15.61 2.28
N TYR A 290 4.79 -14.55 1.84
CA TYR A 290 4.75 -14.11 0.44
C TYR A 290 5.29 -15.15 -0.55
N PRO A 291 6.48 -15.72 -0.34
CA PRO A 291 6.99 -16.73 -1.27
C PRO A 291 6.19 -18.05 -1.21
N THR A 292 5.58 -18.39 -0.06
CA THR A 292 4.67 -19.54 0.04
C THR A 292 3.37 -19.30 -0.73
N ALA A 293 2.78 -18.13 -0.59
CA ALA A 293 1.60 -17.74 -1.34
C ALA A 293 1.85 -17.74 -2.87
N GLY A 294 3.05 -17.32 -3.29
CA GLY A 294 3.47 -17.30 -4.69
C GLY A 294 3.66 -18.69 -5.32
N LEU A 295 3.71 -19.77 -4.53
CA LEU A 295 3.69 -21.14 -5.08
C LEU A 295 2.31 -21.53 -5.63
N MET A 296 1.24 -20.82 -5.24
CA MET A 296 -0.10 -21.05 -5.76
C MET A 296 -0.29 -20.34 -7.10
N GLU A 297 -0.80 -21.05 -8.09
CA GLU A 297 -1.01 -20.47 -9.43
C GLU A 297 -2.07 -19.39 -9.42
N LEU A 298 -1.74 -18.26 -10.05
CA LEU A 298 -2.66 -17.16 -10.35
C LEU A 298 -3.31 -17.33 -11.73
N THR A 299 -4.30 -16.53 -11.99
CA THR A 299 -4.89 -16.44 -13.34
C THR A 299 -3.99 -15.63 -14.26
N ASP A 300 -4.08 -15.88 -15.55
CA ASP A 300 -3.30 -15.16 -16.58
C ASP A 300 -3.49 -13.63 -16.57
N HIS A 301 -4.64 -13.15 -16.07
CA HIS A 301 -4.95 -11.73 -15.97
C HIS A 301 -4.34 -11.03 -14.75
N GLN A 302 -3.76 -11.80 -13.83
CA GLN A 302 -3.02 -11.28 -12.68
C GLN A 302 -1.50 -11.28 -12.93
N ASN A 303 -1.01 -12.02 -13.92
CA ASN A 303 0.41 -12.11 -14.24
C ASN A 303 0.88 -10.83 -14.97
N LEU A 304 1.56 -9.94 -14.25
CA LEU A 304 2.06 -8.68 -14.77
C LEU A 304 3.09 -8.86 -15.89
N LEU A 305 3.90 -9.94 -15.85
CA LEU A 305 4.83 -10.25 -16.93
C LEU A 305 4.11 -10.62 -18.23
N LYS A 306 3.00 -11.35 -18.14
CA LYS A 306 2.21 -11.69 -19.33
C LYS A 306 1.56 -10.46 -19.93
N LEU A 307 1.10 -9.52 -19.11
CA LEU A 307 0.57 -8.24 -19.54
C LEU A 307 1.67 -7.37 -20.18
N TYR A 308 2.86 -7.32 -19.55
CA TYR A 308 4.05 -6.68 -20.11
C TYR A 308 4.44 -7.28 -21.46
N GLY A 309 4.46 -8.61 -21.61
CA GLY A 309 4.79 -9.32 -22.84
C GLY A 309 3.77 -9.13 -23.97
N LYS A 310 2.50 -8.80 -23.67
CA LYS A 310 1.52 -8.44 -24.71
C LYS A 310 1.90 -7.15 -25.47
N GLY A 311 2.70 -6.28 -24.85
CA GLY A 311 3.26 -5.07 -25.49
C GLY A 311 4.60 -5.30 -26.22
N LYS A 312 5.33 -6.36 -25.87
CA LYS A 312 6.59 -6.78 -26.49
C LYS A 312 6.42 -8.20 -27.04
N VAL A 313 5.81 -8.37 -28.21
CA VAL A 313 5.74 -9.69 -28.85
C VAL A 313 7.13 -10.07 -29.35
N ILE A 314 7.89 -10.77 -28.53
CA ILE A 314 9.00 -11.62 -28.97
C ILE A 314 8.97 -12.91 -28.18
N ASP A 315 8.17 -13.85 -28.60
CA ASP A 315 8.28 -15.25 -28.16
C ASP A 315 9.10 -16.04 -29.16
N ASN A 316 10.34 -16.36 -28.79
CA ASN A 316 11.24 -17.13 -29.62
C ASN A 316 10.83 -18.61 -29.84
N THR A 317 9.93 -19.13 -28.99
CA THR A 317 9.36 -20.48 -29.19
C THR A 317 8.30 -20.52 -30.28
N ALA A 318 7.67 -19.36 -30.60
CA ALA A 318 6.78 -19.21 -31.72
C ALA A 318 7.52 -19.19 -33.07
N LYS A 319 8.82 -18.85 -33.12
CA LYS A 319 9.61 -18.86 -34.38
C LYS A 319 9.74 -20.25 -34.98
N ILE A 320 9.91 -21.30 -34.17
CA ILE A 320 10.10 -22.68 -34.66
C ILE A 320 8.75 -23.29 -35.09
N LYS A 321 7.63 -23.00 -34.43
CA LYS A 321 6.30 -23.39 -34.90
C LYS A 321 5.85 -22.59 -36.13
N ARG A 322 6.26 -21.31 -36.25
CA ARG A 322 5.94 -20.44 -37.39
C ARG A 322 6.68 -20.81 -38.64
N LEU A 323 7.91 -21.40 -38.56
CA LEU A 323 8.63 -21.83 -39.75
C LEU A 323 7.94 -22.99 -40.50
N LYS A 324 7.22 -23.87 -39.78
CA LYS A 324 6.40 -24.94 -40.39
C LYS A 324 5.06 -24.45 -40.94
N LEU A 325 4.56 -23.29 -40.47
CA LEU A 325 3.35 -22.64 -40.98
C LEU A 325 3.67 -21.60 -42.09
N ALA A 326 4.92 -21.26 -42.33
CA ALA A 326 5.33 -20.22 -43.27
C ALA A 326 5.20 -20.63 -44.75
N ILE A 327 5.18 -21.94 -45.07
CA ILE A 327 5.04 -22.42 -46.45
C ILE A 327 3.71 -22.02 -47.13
N PRO A 328 2.52 -22.15 -46.49
CA PRO A 328 1.29 -21.65 -47.10
C PRO A 328 1.23 -20.11 -47.11
N TYR A 329 1.89 -19.43 -46.17
CA TYR A 329 1.93 -17.95 -46.18
C TYR A 329 2.80 -17.34 -47.29
N ALA A 330 3.86 -18.03 -47.70
CA ALA A 330 4.68 -17.59 -48.85
C ALA A 330 3.86 -17.54 -50.15
N VAL A 331 2.92 -18.45 -50.32
CA VAL A 331 2.00 -18.46 -51.47
C VAL A 331 0.98 -17.31 -51.41
N VAL A 332 0.49 -16.98 -50.20
CA VAL A 332 -0.43 -15.84 -49.99
C VAL A 332 0.30 -14.51 -50.18
N VAL A 333 1.57 -14.41 -49.78
CA VAL A 333 2.37 -13.21 -49.99
C VAL A 333 2.67 -12.96 -51.47
N LEU A 334 2.86 -14.00 -52.28
CA LEU A 334 3.01 -13.87 -53.76
C LEU A 334 1.71 -13.37 -54.43
N ILE A 335 0.54 -13.80 -53.92
CA ILE A 335 -0.77 -13.30 -54.40
C ILE A 335 -1.00 -11.83 -53.97
N MET A 336 -0.60 -11.50 -52.73
CA MET A 336 -0.74 -10.14 -52.19
C MET A 336 0.23 -9.14 -52.84
N THR A 337 1.45 -9.58 -53.26
CA THR A 337 2.36 -8.73 -54.04
C THR A 337 1.79 -8.42 -55.42
N GLY A 338 1.09 -9.33 -56.04
CA GLY A 338 0.35 -9.08 -57.30
C GLY A 338 -0.76 -8.01 -57.12
N ILE A 339 -1.47 -8.05 -56.01
CA ILE A 339 -2.52 -7.08 -55.68
C ILE A 339 -1.95 -5.71 -55.34
N THR A 340 -0.78 -5.68 -54.64
CA THR A 340 -0.10 -4.41 -54.28
C THR A 340 0.47 -3.68 -55.44
N ILE A 341 0.95 -4.38 -56.48
CA ILE A 341 1.37 -3.78 -57.75
C ILE A 341 0.16 -3.17 -58.48
N TYR A 342 -1.00 -3.82 -58.45
CA TYR A 342 -2.24 -3.28 -59.00
C TYR A 342 -2.74 -2.03 -58.26
N ARG A 343 -2.60 -1.99 -56.91
CA ARG A 343 -2.94 -0.82 -56.09
C ARG A 343 -1.90 0.33 -56.19
N GLY A 344 -0.65 0.04 -56.55
CA GLY A 344 0.38 1.07 -56.74
C GLY A 344 0.02 2.10 -57.83
N VAL A 345 -0.85 1.74 -58.75
CA VAL A 345 -1.33 2.65 -59.81
C VAL A 345 -2.44 3.60 -59.34
N THR A 346 -3.16 3.23 -58.25
CA THR A 346 -4.25 4.06 -57.72
C THR A 346 -3.81 5.05 -56.62
N LEU A 347 -2.55 5.05 -56.22
CA LEU A 347 -2.02 5.81 -55.10
C LEU A 347 -1.61 7.27 -55.40
N SER A 348 -1.80 7.77 -56.62
CA SER A 348 -1.54 9.19 -56.95
C SER A 348 -2.56 10.14 -56.30
N SER A 349 -3.81 9.65 -56.05
CA SER A 349 -4.84 10.47 -55.43
C SER A 349 -4.68 10.66 -53.93
N ASP A 350 -4.00 9.73 -53.22
CA ASP A 350 -3.80 9.85 -51.78
C ASP A 350 -2.59 10.73 -51.41
N LYS A 351 -1.64 10.94 -52.32
CA LYS A 351 -0.55 11.91 -52.12
C LYS A 351 -1.02 13.37 -52.03
N ASP A 352 -2.06 13.72 -52.76
CA ASP A 352 -2.64 15.06 -52.69
C ASP A 352 -3.39 15.30 -51.39
N LYS A 353 -4.04 14.26 -50.84
CA LYS A 353 -4.68 14.31 -49.48
C LYS A 353 -3.63 14.41 -48.36
N LEU A 354 -2.50 13.71 -48.49
CA LEU A 354 -1.40 13.81 -47.54
C LEU A 354 -0.79 15.21 -47.51
N LYS A 355 -0.59 15.84 -48.70
CA LYS A 355 -0.13 17.22 -48.77
C LYS A 355 -1.06 18.22 -48.10
N VAL A 356 -2.37 18.02 -48.24
CA VAL A 356 -3.36 18.88 -47.56
C VAL A 356 -3.28 18.69 -46.03
N LEU A 357 -3.15 17.45 -45.54
CA LEU A 357 -2.98 17.13 -44.13
C LEU A 357 -1.64 17.62 -43.55
N GLU A 358 -0.55 17.51 -44.30
CA GLU A 358 0.74 18.08 -43.92
C GLU A 358 0.72 19.62 -43.86
N THR A 359 0.00 20.25 -44.78
CA THR A 359 -0.18 21.71 -44.79
C THR A 359 -1.02 22.16 -43.61
N TYR A 360 -2.02 21.34 -43.20
CA TYR A 360 -2.85 21.60 -42.02
C TYR A 360 -2.03 21.41 -40.70
N ASN A 361 -1.26 20.32 -40.59
CA ASN A 361 -0.43 20.07 -39.41
C ASN A 361 0.79 21.01 -39.29
N ASN A 362 1.26 21.56 -40.40
CA ASN A 362 2.37 22.53 -40.41
C ASN A 362 1.88 23.99 -40.39
N ASN A 363 0.60 24.22 -40.16
CA ASN A 363 0.08 25.58 -40.04
C ASN A 363 0.67 26.24 -38.78
N PRO A 364 1.50 27.30 -38.92
CA PRO A 364 2.17 27.95 -37.81
C PRO A 364 1.19 28.51 -36.76
N GLU A 365 -0.01 28.89 -37.16
CA GLU A 365 -1.03 29.42 -36.28
C GLU A 365 -1.63 28.35 -35.35
N LEU A 366 -1.78 27.12 -35.86
CA LEU A 366 -2.22 25.97 -35.07
C LEU A 366 -1.12 25.52 -34.08
N ARG A 367 0.15 25.50 -34.52
CA ARG A 367 1.27 25.17 -33.62
C ARG A 367 1.40 26.20 -32.51
N GLN A 368 1.18 27.48 -32.80
CA GLN A 368 1.25 28.54 -31.80
C GLN A 368 0.10 28.43 -30.78
N LYS A 369 -1.10 28.02 -31.21
CA LYS A 369 -2.23 27.77 -30.31
C LYS A 369 -1.97 26.56 -29.40
N VAL A 370 -1.36 25.49 -29.88
CA VAL A 370 -0.98 24.32 -29.07
C VAL A 370 0.08 24.70 -28.02
N ILE A 371 1.14 25.41 -28.42
CA ILE A 371 2.19 25.88 -27.50
C ILE A 371 1.59 26.82 -26.44
N THR A 372 0.66 27.68 -26.83
CA THR A 372 -0.04 28.59 -25.88
C THR A 372 -0.93 27.79 -24.91
N TYR A 373 -1.62 26.76 -25.39
CA TYR A 373 -2.43 25.88 -24.55
C TYR A 373 -1.58 25.13 -23.53
N ASP A 374 -0.44 24.55 -23.98
CA ASP A 374 0.46 23.82 -23.10
C ASP A 374 1.05 24.72 -22.01
N THR A 375 1.49 25.93 -22.39
CA THR A 375 2.01 26.93 -21.42
C THR A 375 0.96 27.43 -20.43
N VAL A 376 -0.29 27.55 -20.85
CA VAL A 376 -1.39 27.93 -19.94
C VAL A 376 -1.77 26.78 -19.04
N SER A 377 -1.77 25.55 -19.56
CA SER A 377 -2.07 24.33 -18.79
C SER A 377 -1.04 24.11 -17.68
N GLU A 378 0.28 24.24 -17.99
CA GLU A 378 1.35 24.17 -16.98
C GLU A 378 1.20 25.24 -15.89
N LYS A 379 0.83 26.46 -16.27
CA LYS A 379 0.60 27.54 -15.30
C LYS A 379 -0.62 27.27 -14.41
N VAL A 380 -1.68 26.70 -14.96
CA VAL A 380 -2.89 26.36 -14.19
C VAL A 380 -2.57 25.22 -13.19
N GLU A 381 -1.81 24.21 -13.61
CA GLU A 381 -1.37 23.12 -12.73
C GLU A 381 -0.48 23.65 -11.60
N TYR A 382 0.51 24.49 -11.94
CA TYR A 382 1.39 25.13 -10.96
C TYR A 382 0.61 25.96 -9.92
N ILE A 383 -0.36 26.79 -10.36
CA ILE A 383 -1.18 27.59 -9.47
C ILE A 383 -2.09 26.70 -8.60
N SER A 384 -2.67 25.66 -9.19
CA SER A 384 -3.53 24.70 -8.47
C SER A 384 -2.78 24.01 -7.34
N ASP A 385 -1.54 23.58 -7.58
CA ASP A 385 -0.69 22.94 -6.58
C ASP A 385 -0.34 23.90 -5.44
N HIS A 386 -0.06 25.14 -5.75
CA HIS A 386 0.20 26.19 -4.74
C HIS A 386 -1.03 26.51 -3.91
N VAL A 387 -2.21 26.61 -4.54
CA VAL A 387 -3.47 26.84 -3.83
C VAL A 387 -3.81 25.66 -2.91
N ASN A 388 -3.56 24.44 -3.35
CA ASN A 388 -3.77 23.25 -2.50
C ASN A 388 -2.79 23.19 -1.33
N ALA A 389 -1.53 23.55 -1.56
CA ALA A 389 -0.55 23.65 -0.48
C ALA A 389 -0.91 24.73 0.56
N LEU A 390 -1.38 25.89 0.10
CA LEU A 390 -1.86 26.96 0.99
C LEU A 390 -3.11 26.55 1.77
N ARG A 391 -4.05 25.85 1.16
CA ARG A 391 -5.24 25.30 1.85
C ARG A 391 -4.88 24.27 2.91
N LEU A 392 -3.88 23.41 2.63
CA LEU A 392 -3.39 22.47 3.63
C LEU A 392 -2.72 23.16 4.81
N LEU A 393 -1.94 24.21 4.55
CA LEU A 393 -1.35 25.05 5.60
C LEU A 393 -2.42 25.76 6.42
N ASP A 394 -3.41 26.36 5.78
CA ASP A 394 -4.52 27.03 6.42
C ASP A 394 -5.33 26.08 7.31
N SER A 395 -5.67 24.88 6.79
CA SER A 395 -6.38 23.87 7.57
C SER A 395 -5.53 23.32 8.73
N SER A 396 -4.20 23.26 8.58
CA SER A 396 -3.32 22.81 9.65
C SER A 396 -3.16 23.87 10.73
N ILE A 397 -3.20 25.15 10.38
CA ILE A 397 -3.21 26.27 11.32
C ILE A 397 -4.54 26.29 12.08
N ASP A 398 -5.65 26.12 11.37
CA ASP A 398 -6.99 26.12 11.95
C ASP A 398 -7.28 24.91 12.86
N SER A 399 -6.64 23.79 12.62
CA SER A 399 -6.81 22.57 13.43
C SER A 399 -5.92 22.53 14.68
N TYR A 400 -5.03 23.52 14.84
CA TYR A 400 -4.05 23.51 15.91
C TYR A 400 -4.53 24.40 17.08
N PRO A 401 -4.72 23.86 18.30
CA PRO A 401 -5.04 24.68 19.44
C PRO A 401 -3.82 25.54 19.80
N MET A 402 -3.92 26.84 19.53
CA MET A 402 -2.85 27.80 19.89
C MET A 402 -3.22 28.59 21.15
N PRO A 403 -2.31 28.79 22.08
CA PRO A 403 -2.53 29.65 23.21
C PRO A 403 -2.56 31.10 22.73
N VAL A 404 -3.67 31.76 22.88
CA VAL A 404 -3.86 33.20 22.61
C VAL A 404 -3.83 33.99 23.92
N TYR A 405 -3.75 35.32 23.81
CA TYR A 405 -3.70 36.17 24.99
C TYR A 405 -4.89 35.93 25.94
N GLU A 406 -6.06 35.68 25.38
CA GLU A 406 -7.30 35.40 26.11
C GLU A 406 -7.17 34.16 27.01
N ILE A 407 -6.44 33.14 26.61
CA ILE A 407 -6.22 31.90 27.41
C ILE A 407 -5.37 32.26 28.66
N ASN A 408 -4.34 33.10 28.49
CA ASN A 408 -3.61 33.59 29.63
C ASN A 408 -4.49 34.41 30.57
N GLU A 409 -5.38 35.28 30.04
CA GLU A 409 -6.32 36.06 30.83
C GLU A 409 -7.32 35.16 31.59
N VAL A 410 -7.79 34.10 30.95
CA VAL A 410 -8.66 33.09 31.58
C VAL A 410 -7.95 32.41 32.77
N ILE A 411 -6.67 31.99 32.57
CA ILE A 411 -5.87 31.37 33.64
C ILE A 411 -5.63 32.32 34.81
N GLN A 412 -5.28 33.57 34.50
CA GLN A 412 -5.07 34.60 35.51
C GLN A 412 -6.39 34.93 36.26
N THR A 413 -7.49 35.00 35.53
CA THR A 413 -8.80 35.28 36.12
C THR A 413 -9.27 34.17 37.05
N ALA A 414 -9.01 32.89 36.68
CA ALA A 414 -9.30 31.75 37.53
C ALA A 414 -8.53 31.77 38.85
N ALA A 415 -7.36 32.35 38.84
CA ALA A 415 -6.48 32.49 40.03
C ALA A 415 -6.80 33.73 40.91
N VAL A 416 -7.65 34.66 40.45
CA VAL A 416 -7.97 35.87 41.20
C VAL A 416 -8.51 35.54 42.59
N GLY A 417 -7.86 36.10 43.61
CA GLY A 417 -8.22 35.90 45.01
C GLY A 417 -7.76 34.54 45.61
N LEU A 418 -7.05 33.74 44.85
CA LEU A 418 -6.52 32.46 45.32
C LEU A 418 -4.98 32.48 45.50
N GLY A 419 -4.24 32.96 44.49
CA GLY A 419 -2.78 32.95 44.52
C GLY A 419 -2.16 33.38 43.21
N ASN A 420 -0.87 32.99 43.02
CA ASN A 420 -0.13 33.32 41.80
C ASN A 420 0.00 32.12 40.88
N VAL A 421 -0.17 32.40 39.57
CA VAL A 421 -0.03 31.37 38.53
C VAL A 421 0.90 31.84 37.44
N SER A 422 1.67 30.91 36.89
CA SER A 422 2.54 31.15 35.74
C SER A 422 2.34 30.06 34.69
N ILE A 423 2.38 30.45 33.42
CA ILE A 423 2.48 29.51 32.32
C ILE A 423 3.98 29.25 32.12
N ASP A 424 4.39 28.00 32.25
CA ASP A 424 5.80 27.62 32.18
C ASP A 424 6.24 27.23 30.78
N ASN A 425 5.38 26.50 30.08
CA ASN A 425 5.66 26.05 28.71
C ASN A 425 4.35 25.81 27.93
N TYR A 426 4.53 25.75 26.62
CA TYR A 426 3.49 25.29 25.71
C TYR A 426 4.09 24.31 24.70
N ASN A 427 3.51 23.13 24.64
CA ASN A 427 3.89 22.13 23.64
C ASN A 427 2.94 22.28 22.43
N SER A 428 3.46 22.91 21.38
CA SER A 428 2.71 23.14 20.16
C SER A 428 2.31 21.86 19.41
N SER A 429 2.97 20.72 19.63
CA SER A 429 2.63 19.45 18.98
C SER A 429 1.48 18.68 19.65
N THR A 430 1.16 19.01 20.90
CA THR A 430 0.10 18.33 21.66
C THR A 430 -1.00 19.27 22.16
N GLY A 431 -0.85 20.60 22.00
CA GLY A 431 -1.76 21.58 22.55
C GLY A 431 -1.77 21.67 24.07
N VAL A 432 -0.69 21.20 24.72
CA VAL A 432 -0.61 21.16 26.18
C VAL A 432 0.11 22.38 26.72
N LEU A 433 -0.53 23.09 27.66
CA LEU A 433 0.02 24.18 28.45
C LEU A 433 0.44 23.64 29.83
N GLY A 434 1.70 23.86 30.21
CA GLY A 434 2.18 23.66 31.57
C GLY A 434 1.93 24.92 32.39
N VAL A 435 1.23 24.76 33.52
CA VAL A 435 0.91 25.87 34.44
C VAL A 435 1.37 25.50 35.82
N THR A 436 2.18 26.38 36.42
CA THR A 436 2.56 26.28 37.84
C THR A 436 1.73 27.27 38.66
N ALA A 437 1.05 26.75 39.66
CA ALA A 437 0.17 27.50 40.54
C ALA A 437 0.70 27.44 41.98
N ARG A 438 0.74 28.60 42.67
CA ARG A 438 1.20 28.75 44.08
C ARG A 438 0.11 29.40 44.92
N PHE A 439 -0.22 28.73 46.03
CA PHE A 439 -1.29 29.13 46.92
C PHE A 439 -0.89 29.00 48.37
N VAL A 440 -1.56 29.73 49.24
CA VAL A 440 -1.30 29.70 50.70
C VAL A 440 -1.93 28.44 51.33
N GLU A 441 -3.05 27.99 50.85
CA GLU A 441 -3.81 26.86 51.39
C GLU A 441 -4.12 25.80 50.30
N VAL A 442 -4.16 24.52 50.65
CA VAL A 442 -4.42 23.40 49.76
C VAL A 442 -5.76 23.49 49.08
N ASP A 443 -6.79 23.95 49.82
CA ASP A 443 -8.19 24.04 49.27
C ASP A 443 -8.27 25.05 48.17
N MET A 444 -7.36 26.02 48.10
CA MET A 444 -7.30 26.98 46.98
C MET A 444 -6.87 26.34 45.67
N ILE A 445 -6.02 25.27 45.73
CA ILE A 445 -5.59 24.51 44.57
C ILE A 445 -6.79 23.84 43.92
N ASN A 446 -7.61 23.13 44.71
CA ASN A 446 -8.80 22.47 44.21
C ASN A 446 -9.78 23.47 43.59
N THR A 447 -10.00 24.59 44.27
CA THR A 447 -10.87 25.69 43.76
C THR A 447 -10.35 26.25 42.42
N PHE A 448 -9.03 26.38 42.27
CA PHE A 448 -8.41 26.83 41.03
C PHE A 448 -8.60 25.82 39.89
N ILE A 449 -8.38 24.52 40.18
CA ILE A 449 -8.57 23.44 39.19
C ILE A 449 -10.04 23.36 38.73
N ASP A 450 -10.98 23.48 39.65
CA ASP A 450 -12.42 23.47 39.33
C ASP A 450 -12.78 24.67 38.45
N ARG A 451 -12.25 25.88 38.74
CA ARG A 451 -12.47 27.08 37.92
C ARG A 451 -11.87 26.94 36.51
N LEU A 452 -10.69 26.34 36.38
CA LEU A 452 -10.09 26.09 35.08
C LEU A 452 -10.85 25.03 34.29
N SER A 453 -11.20 23.94 34.95
CA SER A 453 -11.96 22.83 34.31
C SER A 453 -13.35 23.25 33.85
N ALA A 454 -13.91 24.30 34.39
CA ALA A 454 -15.19 24.87 33.99
C ALA A 454 -15.10 25.79 32.74
N GLN A 455 -13.91 26.04 32.21
CA GLN A 455 -13.71 26.90 31.04
C GLN A 455 -13.72 26.10 29.75
N ASP A 456 -14.51 26.53 28.77
CA ASP A 456 -14.67 25.84 27.47
C ASP A 456 -13.37 25.78 26.63
N CYS A 457 -12.38 26.61 26.94
CA CYS A 457 -11.09 26.64 26.26
C CYS A 457 -10.16 25.47 26.65
N PHE A 458 -10.48 24.70 27.66
CA PHE A 458 -9.71 23.53 28.07
C PHE A 458 -10.51 22.25 27.83
N TYR A 459 -9.91 21.32 27.11
CA TYR A 459 -10.43 19.97 26.97
C TYR A 459 -10.25 19.14 28.24
N ALA A 460 -9.10 19.32 28.90
CA ALA A 460 -8.80 18.66 30.16
C ALA A 460 -7.80 19.50 30.97
N VAL A 461 -7.92 19.44 32.29
CA VAL A 461 -6.96 20.02 33.25
C VAL A 461 -6.47 18.86 34.13
N ASN A 462 -5.23 18.44 33.90
CA ASN A 462 -4.60 17.35 34.62
C ASN A 462 -3.59 17.90 35.62
N TYR A 463 -3.45 17.25 36.78
CA TYR A 463 -2.41 17.56 37.74
C TYR A 463 -1.92 16.28 38.41
N THR A 464 -0.66 16.26 38.80
CA THR A 464 0.01 15.08 39.42
C THR A 464 0.10 15.14 40.94
N GLY A 465 -0.43 16.22 41.53
CA GLY A 465 -0.38 16.46 42.94
C GLY A 465 0.23 17.82 43.31
N TYR A 466 0.34 18.09 44.57
CA TYR A 466 0.88 19.36 45.11
C TYR A 466 1.96 19.09 46.15
N SER A 467 2.84 20.05 46.36
CA SER A 467 3.89 20.01 47.36
C SER A 467 4.03 21.33 48.09
N GLU A 468 4.39 21.28 49.38
CA GLU A 468 4.65 22.47 50.17
C GLU A 468 6.07 22.95 49.97
N ILE A 469 6.27 24.24 49.74
CA ILE A 469 7.60 24.88 49.72
C ILE A 469 7.97 25.17 51.16
N SER A 470 8.88 24.39 51.70
CA SER A 470 9.31 24.49 53.11
C SER A 470 9.88 25.85 53.51
N SER A 471 10.31 26.71 52.56
CA SER A 471 10.85 28.05 52.83
C SER A 471 9.81 29.14 52.89
N SER A 472 8.67 29.02 52.25
CA SER A 472 7.61 30.02 52.19
C SER A 472 6.28 29.56 52.80
N GLY A 473 6.09 28.27 53.04
CA GLY A 473 4.82 27.70 53.51
C GLY A 473 3.71 27.72 52.44
N GLU A 474 4.09 27.98 51.19
CA GLU A 474 3.14 27.99 50.07
C GLU A 474 3.04 26.60 49.45
N TRP A 475 1.90 26.30 48.94
CA TRP A 475 1.61 25.07 48.19
C TRP A 475 1.75 25.30 46.70
N VAL A 476 2.47 24.41 46.04
CA VAL A 476 2.70 24.44 44.59
C VAL A 476 2.03 23.25 43.94
N ALA A 477 1.26 23.49 42.89
CA ALA A 477 0.72 22.48 42.01
C ALA A 477 1.19 22.75 40.57
N ASN A 478 1.61 21.69 39.87
CA ASN A 478 1.91 21.72 38.45
C ASN A 478 0.76 21.07 37.69
N LEU A 479 0.19 21.83 36.78
CA LEU A 479 -0.96 21.40 35.96
C LEU A 479 -0.57 21.30 34.50
N GLU A 480 -1.18 20.35 33.82
CA GLU A 480 -1.14 20.22 32.36
C GLU A 480 -2.56 20.50 31.84
N CYS A 481 -2.71 21.67 31.23
CA CYS A 481 -3.97 22.10 30.65
C CYS A 481 -3.96 21.79 29.15
N ILE A 482 -4.84 20.91 28.69
CA ILE A 482 -4.99 20.56 27.29
C ILE A 482 -5.99 21.50 26.66
N LEU A 483 -5.57 22.28 25.66
CA LEU A 483 -6.44 23.20 24.96
C LEU A 483 -7.51 22.45 24.14
N ALA A 484 -8.72 22.97 24.12
CA ALA A 484 -9.76 22.53 23.20
C ALA A 484 -9.47 23.02 21.78
N ASP A 485 -9.91 22.28 20.75
CA ASP A 485 -9.70 22.64 19.33
C ASP A 485 -10.24 24.02 18.96
N SER A 486 -11.19 24.54 19.74
CA SER A 486 -11.79 25.87 19.55
C SER A 486 -11.15 26.99 20.39
N ALA A 487 -10.13 26.67 21.20
CA ALA A 487 -9.58 27.60 22.19
C ALA A 487 -8.75 28.75 21.59
N GLY A 488 -8.53 28.75 20.29
CA GLY A 488 -7.85 29.83 19.55
C GLY A 488 -8.74 30.62 18.59
N ARG A 489 -10.05 30.41 18.60
CA ARG A 489 -10.99 31.07 17.68
C ARG A 489 -11.78 32.18 18.33
#